data_eb01d7d113281c6aa5cb3a552aff67fc
#
_entry.id   eb01d7d113281c6aa5cb3a552aff67fc
#
_cell.length_a   1.000
_cell.length_b   1.000
_cell.length_c   1.000
_cell.angle_alpha   90.00
_cell.angle_beta   90.00
_cell.angle_gamma   90.00
#
_symmetry.space_group_name_H-M   'P 1'
#
loop_
_entity.id
_entity.type
_entity.pdbx_description
1 polymer ?
#
loop_
_entity_poly.entity_id
_entity_poly.type
_entity_poly.pdbx_seq_one_letter_code
_entity_poly.pdbx_strand_id
1 'polypeptide(L)'
;MDKRIRLIVTDGVFSMDGDVAPLPEIVKLAKKYDAFTFVDECHATGVFGKGGKGTPEYFGLEGEIDIINSTLGKALGGGTGGYTTGHQDVIDVLRQKGRPYLFSNSIAPAVVGASIEVFKMLGENQDLIKSLHANTKQFRLGMKKAGFKILGHDDCPIAPVYLGDAKLAGQMSNLLMEKHNIYVIGFSFPVVPRGQARIRCQLSGAHTPE
;
A
#
# COMPACT_ATOMS: atom_id res chain seq x y z
N MET A 1 -14.04 16.02 25.72
CA MET A 1 -13.46 17.18 25.02
C MET A 1 -14.37 17.52 23.85
N ASP A 2 -14.90 18.72 23.88
CA ASP A 2 -15.75 19.22 22.80
C ASP A 2 -14.84 19.73 21.65
N LYS A 3 -14.51 18.85 20.69
CA LYS A 3 -13.75 19.18 19.49
C LYS A 3 -14.69 19.35 18.32
N ARG A 4 -14.53 20.43 17.56
CA ARG A 4 -15.37 20.76 16.41
C ARG A 4 -15.25 19.74 15.28
N ILE A 5 -14.05 19.17 15.07
CA ILE A 5 -13.76 18.19 14.04
C ILE A 5 -13.02 17.02 14.67
N ARG A 6 -13.43 15.82 14.33
CA ARG A 6 -12.74 14.56 14.65
C ARG A 6 -12.30 13.91 13.38
N LEU A 7 -11.09 13.39 13.33
CA LEU A 7 -10.53 12.74 12.16
C LEU A 7 -9.80 11.47 12.61
N ILE A 8 -10.14 10.35 11.99
CA ILE A 8 -9.44 9.07 12.13
C ILE A 8 -8.52 8.93 10.92
N VAL A 9 -7.23 8.77 11.14
CA VAL A 9 -6.20 8.67 10.09
C VAL A 9 -5.48 7.35 10.22
N THR A 10 -5.37 6.61 9.11
CA THR A 10 -4.64 5.34 9.06
C THR A 10 -4.09 5.08 7.66
N ASP A 11 -3.07 4.23 7.55
CA ASP A 11 -2.76 3.56 6.27
C ASP A 11 -3.81 2.47 6.02
N GLY A 12 -4.16 2.22 4.77
CA GLY A 12 -4.93 1.05 4.37
C GLY A 12 -4.08 -0.22 4.44
N VAL A 13 -2.83 -0.11 3.97
CA VAL A 13 -1.80 -1.17 4.03
C VAL A 13 -0.51 -0.61 4.59
N PHE A 14 0.00 -1.24 5.65
CA PHE A 14 1.23 -0.82 6.33
C PHE A 14 2.48 -1.37 5.63
N SER A 15 3.34 -0.46 5.19
CA SER A 15 4.47 -0.75 4.30
C SER A 15 5.53 -1.70 4.85
N MET A 16 5.78 -1.69 6.17
CA MET A 16 6.85 -2.46 6.79
C MET A 16 6.41 -3.85 7.23
N ASP A 17 5.13 -4.02 7.48
CA ASP A 17 4.56 -5.25 8.04
C ASP A 17 3.66 -5.99 7.04
N GLY A 18 3.09 -5.29 6.07
CA GLY A 18 2.11 -5.85 5.14
C GLY A 18 0.75 -6.10 5.79
N ASP A 19 0.51 -5.50 6.96
CA ASP A 19 -0.78 -5.55 7.63
C ASP A 19 -1.79 -4.67 6.91
N VAL A 20 -3.07 -5.02 7.04
CA VAL A 20 -4.20 -4.29 6.47
C VAL A 20 -5.03 -3.70 7.62
N ALA A 21 -5.36 -2.42 7.52
CA ALA A 21 -6.19 -1.76 8.51
C ALA A 21 -7.60 -2.37 8.57
N PRO A 22 -8.20 -2.53 9.76
CA PRO A 22 -9.54 -3.05 9.93
C PRO A 22 -10.59 -1.97 9.58
N LEU A 23 -10.68 -1.60 8.29
CA LEU A 23 -11.54 -0.50 7.84
C LEU A 23 -13.02 -0.66 8.22
N PRO A 24 -13.63 -1.89 8.21
CA PRO A 24 -15.03 -2.04 8.64
C PRO A 24 -15.27 -1.56 10.06
N GLU A 25 -14.34 -1.84 10.98
CA GLU A 25 -14.41 -1.41 12.38
C GLU A 25 -14.15 0.10 12.50
N ILE A 26 -13.20 0.62 11.74
CA ILE A 26 -12.87 2.06 11.71
C ILE A 26 -14.07 2.87 11.23
N VAL A 27 -14.73 2.45 10.13
CA VAL A 27 -15.93 3.12 9.61
C VAL A 27 -17.07 3.10 10.64
N LYS A 28 -17.28 1.98 11.33
CA LYS A 28 -18.28 1.90 12.41
C LYS A 28 -17.99 2.90 13.54
N LEU A 29 -16.72 3.02 13.93
CA LEU A 29 -16.29 3.99 14.94
C LEU A 29 -16.44 5.43 14.46
N ALA A 30 -16.08 5.71 13.21
CA ALA A 30 -16.22 7.02 12.60
C ALA A 30 -17.69 7.47 12.63
N LYS A 31 -18.62 6.63 12.18
CA LYS A 31 -20.05 6.90 12.24
C LYS A 31 -20.56 7.09 13.67
N LYS A 32 -20.11 6.26 14.62
CA LYS A 32 -20.52 6.35 16.04
C LYS A 32 -20.09 7.66 16.70
N TYR A 33 -18.92 8.18 16.35
CA TYR A 33 -18.34 9.34 16.99
C TYR A 33 -18.40 10.61 16.14
N ASP A 34 -19.12 10.60 15.05
CA ASP A 34 -19.22 11.71 14.10
C ASP A 34 -17.82 12.22 13.73
N ALA A 35 -17.02 11.32 13.21
CA ALA A 35 -15.63 11.56 12.81
C ALA A 35 -15.45 11.31 11.31
N PHE A 36 -14.62 12.12 10.67
CA PHE A 36 -14.14 11.87 9.31
C PHE A 36 -13.09 10.76 9.30
N THR A 37 -12.99 10.09 8.17
CA THR A 37 -11.98 9.07 7.89
C THR A 37 -10.99 9.57 6.84
N PHE A 38 -9.70 9.39 7.11
CA PHE A 38 -8.61 9.62 6.15
C PHE A 38 -7.80 8.33 6.02
N VAL A 39 -7.75 7.75 4.83
CA VAL A 39 -7.01 6.51 4.57
C VAL A 39 -5.92 6.75 3.54
N ASP A 40 -4.68 6.44 3.91
CA ASP A 40 -3.56 6.42 2.97
C ASP A 40 -3.52 5.07 2.25
N GLU A 41 -3.75 5.11 0.94
CA GLU A 41 -3.79 3.95 0.05
C GLU A 41 -2.50 3.78 -0.78
N CYS A 42 -1.40 4.42 -0.39
CA CYS A 42 -0.14 4.39 -1.13
C CYS A 42 0.44 2.99 -1.35
N HIS A 43 0.10 2.03 -0.51
CA HIS A 43 0.49 0.63 -0.66
C HIS A 43 -0.67 -0.31 -1.05
N ALA A 44 -1.85 0.23 -1.30
CA ALA A 44 -3.04 -0.53 -1.61
C ALA A 44 -3.61 -0.27 -3.00
N THR A 45 -3.58 0.99 -3.48
CA THR A 45 -4.05 1.33 -4.84
C THR A 45 -3.20 0.61 -5.89
N GLY A 46 -3.86 -0.04 -6.84
CA GLY A 46 -3.23 -0.89 -7.85
C GLY A 46 -2.90 -2.29 -7.36
N VAL A 47 -3.27 -2.64 -6.11
CA VAL A 47 -2.86 -3.88 -5.43
C VAL A 47 -4.04 -4.62 -4.81
N PHE A 48 -4.81 -3.95 -3.96
CA PHE A 48 -5.95 -4.51 -3.24
C PHE A 48 -7.26 -4.28 -3.97
N GLY A 49 -8.22 -5.20 -3.73
CA GLY A 49 -9.51 -5.22 -4.40
C GLY A 49 -9.46 -5.92 -5.76
N LYS A 50 -10.62 -6.23 -6.31
CA LYS A 50 -10.74 -6.94 -7.60
C LYS A 50 -10.28 -6.09 -8.77
N GLY A 51 -10.55 -4.79 -8.71
CA GLY A 51 -10.16 -3.79 -9.70
C GLY A 51 -8.89 -3.02 -9.33
N GLY A 52 -8.24 -3.34 -8.21
CA GLY A 52 -7.08 -2.62 -7.73
C GLY A 52 -7.40 -1.22 -7.18
N LYS A 53 -8.63 -0.97 -6.74
CA LYS A 53 -9.03 0.34 -6.21
C LYS A 53 -8.60 0.57 -4.76
N GLY A 54 -8.02 -0.46 -4.13
CA GLY A 54 -7.47 -0.35 -2.78
C GLY A 54 -8.30 -1.06 -1.71
N THR A 55 -7.99 -0.75 -0.44
CA THR A 55 -8.62 -1.41 0.70
C THR A 55 -10.11 -1.11 0.86
N PRO A 56 -10.65 0.06 0.47
CA PRO A 56 -12.10 0.25 0.47
C PRO A 56 -12.83 -0.73 -0.45
N GLU A 57 -12.32 -0.98 -1.66
CA GLU A 57 -12.90 -2.00 -2.56
C GLU A 57 -12.76 -3.40 -1.98
N TYR A 58 -11.61 -3.71 -1.39
CA TYR A 58 -11.33 -5.01 -0.78
C TYR A 58 -12.36 -5.38 0.30
N PHE A 59 -12.78 -4.40 1.09
CA PHE A 59 -13.78 -4.59 2.15
C PHE A 59 -15.23 -4.27 1.74
N GLY A 60 -15.49 -3.87 0.49
CA GLY A 60 -16.82 -3.45 0.04
C GLY A 60 -17.30 -2.15 0.71
N LEU A 61 -16.38 -1.24 0.98
CA LEU A 61 -16.62 0.05 1.64
C LEU A 61 -16.41 1.23 0.68
N GLU A 62 -16.62 1.02 -0.62
CA GLU A 62 -16.51 2.08 -1.61
C GLU A 62 -17.53 3.18 -1.32
N GLY A 63 -17.06 4.43 -1.24
CA GLY A 63 -17.88 5.58 -0.86
C GLY A 63 -18.04 5.81 0.65
N GLU A 64 -17.52 4.93 1.50
CA GLU A 64 -17.62 5.05 2.97
C GLU A 64 -16.41 5.76 3.62
N ILE A 65 -15.36 6.01 2.85
CA ILE A 65 -14.16 6.73 3.31
C ILE A 65 -14.23 8.16 2.81
N ASP A 66 -14.11 9.14 3.71
CA ASP A 66 -14.28 10.56 3.37
C ASP A 66 -13.10 11.11 2.57
N ILE A 67 -11.87 10.72 2.91
CA ILE A 67 -10.65 11.20 2.28
C ILE A 67 -9.73 10.02 2.01
N ILE A 68 -9.33 9.87 0.77
CA ILE A 68 -8.32 8.89 0.34
C ILE A 68 -7.12 9.63 -0.22
N ASN A 69 -5.94 9.26 0.27
CA ASN A 69 -4.66 9.73 -0.26
C ASN A 69 -3.92 8.56 -0.91
N SER A 70 -3.25 8.79 -2.04
CA SER A 70 -2.46 7.77 -2.68
C SER A 70 -1.30 8.35 -3.50
N THR A 71 -0.43 7.49 -3.99
CA THR A 71 0.78 7.86 -4.73
C THR A 71 0.73 7.40 -6.18
N LEU A 72 1.45 8.12 -7.03
CA LEU A 72 1.70 7.78 -8.44
C LEU A 72 3.11 7.21 -8.67
N GLY A 73 3.83 6.90 -7.60
CA GLY A 73 5.23 6.44 -7.66
C GLY A 73 5.47 5.08 -7.01
N LYS A 74 4.47 4.20 -6.98
CA LYS A 74 4.59 2.82 -6.46
C LYS A 74 3.96 1.81 -7.43
N ALA A 75 2.88 1.12 -7.03
CA ALA A 75 2.20 0.15 -7.88
C ALA A 75 1.60 0.82 -9.13
N LEU A 76 1.05 2.01 -8.98
CA LEU A 76 0.75 2.87 -10.11
C LEU A 76 2.06 3.45 -10.63
N GLY A 77 2.71 2.74 -11.54
CA GLY A 77 3.96 3.14 -12.14
C GLY A 77 3.78 4.37 -13.01
N GLY A 78 4.52 5.41 -12.73
CA GLY A 78 4.42 6.63 -13.52
C GLY A 78 5.47 7.66 -13.16
N GLY A 79 6.13 7.48 -12.03
CA GLY A 79 7.24 8.33 -11.66
C GLY A 79 7.12 8.97 -10.30
N THR A 80 6.36 10.02 -10.13
CA THR A 80 6.38 10.83 -8.91
C THR A 80 5.02 11.46 -8.61
N GLY A 81 4.87 11.94 -7.39
CA GLY A 81 3.68 12.64 -6.94
C GLY A 81 2.63 11.72 -6.34
N GLY A 82 1.47 12.29 -6.12
CA GLY A 82 0.33 11.62 -5.52
C GLY A 82 -0.93 12.44 -5.70
N TYR A 83 -2.01 11.95 -5.15
CA TYR A 83 -3.30 12.61 -5.22
C TYR A 83 -4.09 12.38 -3.93
N THR A 84 -4.99 13.31 -3.67
CA THR A 84 -6.00 13.19 -2.63
C THR A 84 -7.37 13.25 -3.30
N THR A 85 -8.25 12.34 -2.95
CA THR A 85 -9.63 12.32 -3.40
C THR A 85 -10.58 12.22 -2.22
N GLY A 86 -11.82 12.68 -2.40
CA GLY A 86 -12.82 12.72 -1.35
C GLY A 86 -14.01 13.56 -1.76
N HIS A 87 -14.79 13.98 -0.77
CA HIS A 87 -15.93 14.86 -1.00
C HIS A 87 -15.50 16.17 -1.68
N GLN A 88 -16.31 16.70 -2.60
CA GLN A 88 -15.95 17.89 -3.37
C GLN A 88 -15.59 19.09 -2.47
N ASP A 89 -16.35 19.32 -1.41
CA ASP A 89 -16.10 20.41 -0.47
C ASP A 89 -14.71 20.33 0.19
N VAL A 90 -14.25 19.10 0.50
CA VAL A 90 -12.90 18.87 1.03
C VAL A 90 -11.84 19.21 -0.02
N ILE A 91 -12.05 18.77 -1.26
CA ILE A 91 -11.13 19.06 -2.37
C ILE A 91 -11.06 20.56 -2.65
N ASP A 92 -12.18 21.25 -2.63
CA ASP A 92 -12.22 22.70 -2.83
C ASP A 92 -11.47 23.46 -1.73
N VAL A 93 -11.64 23.03 -0.47
CA VAL A 93 -10.84 23.58 0.65
C VAL A 93 -9.36 23.30 0.46
N LEU A 94 -8.97 22.08 0.09
CA LEU A 94 -7.56 21.73 -0.15
C LEU A 94 -6.94 22.58 -1.25
N ARG A 95 -7.65 22.83 -2.35
CA ARG A 95 -7.19 23.69 -3.46
C ARG A 95 -6.96 25.14 -3.03
N GLN A 96 -7.68 25.63 -2.03
CA GLN A 96 -7.57 27.00 -1.52
C GLN A 96 -6.67 27.16 -0.29
N LYS A 97 -6.39 26.08 0.44
CA LYS A 97 -5.67 26.12 1.73
C LYS A 97 -4.46 25.20 1.81
N GLY A 98 -4.35 24.22 0.94
CA GLY A 98 -3.21 23.31 0.90
C GLY A 98 -1.93 24.04 0.44
N ARG A 99 -1.05 24.41 1.40
CA ARG A 99 0.16 25.20 1.09
C ARG A 99 1.04 24.59 0.01
N PRO A 100 1.36 23.27 0.04
CA PRO A 100 2.12 22.66 -1.05
C PRO A 100 1.46 22.82 -2.42
N TYR A 101 0.14 22.69 -2.48
CA TYR A 101 -0.61 22.87 -3.71
C TYR A 101 -0.59 24.32 -4.24
N LEU A 102 -0.68 25.29 -3.33
CA LEU A 102 -0.72 26.71 -3.69
C LEU A 102 0.65 27.28 -4.05
N PHE A 103 1.71 26.85 -3.36
CA PHE A 103 3.02 27.51 -3.40
C PHE A 103 4.14 26.63 -3.96
N SER A 104 3.86 25.37 -4.29
CA SER A 104 4.80 24.48 -4.97
C SER A 104 4.33 24.15 -6.38
N ASN A 105 5.24 23.56 -7.16
CA ASN A 105 4.90 23.15 -8.51
C ASN A 105 3.93 21.96 -8.48
N SER A 106 3.03 21.92 -9.46
CA SER A 106 2.14 20.79 -9.73
C SER A 106 2.93 19.61 -10.33
N ILE A 107 2.30 18.43 -10.35
CA ILE A 107 2.83 17.26 -11.04
C ILE A 107 3.02 17.57 -12.52
N ALA A 108 4.14 17.14 -13.11
CA ALA A 108 4.44 17.35 -14.50
C ALA A 108 3.34 16.72 -15.40
N PRO A 109 2.88 17.42 -16.46
CA PRO A 109 1.81 16.91 -17.33
C PRO A 109 2.08 15.53 -17.92
N ALA A 110 3.33 15.19 -18.22
CA ALA A 110 3.70 13.87 -18.72
C ALA A 110 3.40 12.76 -17.69
N VAL A 111 3.67 13.01 -16.41
CA VAL A 111 3.36 12.07 -15.31
C VAL A 111 1.85 11.92 -15.13
N VAL A 112 1.12 13.03 -15.22
CA VAL A 112 -0.35 13.01 -15.14
C VAL A 112 -0.94 12.22 -16.31
N GLY A 113 -0.48 12.46 -17.53
CA GLY A 113 -0.92 11.71 -18.72
C GLY A 113 -0.68 10.21 -18.61
N ALA A 114 0.53 9.81 -18.19
CA ALA A 114 0.87 8.41 -17.96
C ALA A 114 -0.01 7.79 -16.87
N SER A 115 -0.24 8.50 -15.77
CA SER A 115 -1.08 8.02 -14.67
C SER A 115 -2.55 7.84 -15.08
N ILE A 116 -3.11 8.76 -15.87
CA ILE A 116 -4.47 8.62 -16.40
C ILE A 116 -4.58 7.35 -17.25
N GLU A 117 -3.59 7.10 -18.11
CA GLU A 117 -3.57 5.90 -18.95
C GLU A 117 -3.50 4.61 -18.12
N VAL A 118 -2.66 4.58 -17.09
CA VAL A 118 -2.58 3.44 -16.16
C VAL A 118 -3.92 3.18 -15.47
N PHE A 119 -4.63 4.21 -15.02
CA PHE A 119 -5.96 4.03 -14.45
C PHE A 119 -6.97 3.44 -15.45
N LYS A 120 -6.94 3.88 -16.70
CA LYS A 120 -7.78 3.29 -17.75
C LYS A 120 -7.44 1.82 -17.99
N MET A 121 -6.15 1.50 -18.14
CA MET A 121 -5.69 0.12 -18.32
C MET A 121 -6.15 -0.80 -17.18
N LEU A 122 -6.06 -0.34 -15.93
CA LEU A 122 -6.54 -1.12 -14.76
C LEU A 122 -8.07 -1.29 -14.77
N GLY A 123 -8.81 -0.29 -15.27
CA GLY A 123 -10.27 -0.38 -15.42
C GLY A 123 -10.70 -1.36 -16.52
N GLU A 124 -9.93 -1.47 -17.59
CA GLU A 124 -10.23 -2.29 -18.77
C GLU A 124 -9.73 -3.74 -18.61
N ASN A 125 -8.58 -3.94 -17.97
CA ASN A 125 -7.95 -5.24 -17.83
C ASN A 125 -7.43 -5.47 -16.40
N GLN A 126 -7.97 -6.48 -15.74
CA GLN A 126 -7.61 -6.88 -14.38
C GLN A 126 -6.61 -8.04 -14.31
N ASP A 127 -6.03 -8.47 -15.42
CA ASP A 127 -5.18 -9.67 -15.44
C ASP A 127 -3.92 -9.48 -14.61
N LEU A 128 -3.33 -8.27 -14.59
CA LEU A 128 -2.19 -7.96 -13.73
C LEU A 128 -2.54 -8.08 -12.24
N ILE A 129 -3.74 -7.64 -11.84
CA ILE A 129 -4.22 -7.76 -10.46
C ILE A 129 -4.46 -9.23 -10.09
N LYS A 130 -5.09 -10.00 -10.97
CA LYS A 130 -5.31 -11.45 -10.77
C LYS A 130 -3.97 -12.20 -10.66
N SER A 131 -3.03 -11.89 -11.54
CA SER A 131 -1.67 -12.46 -11.51
C SER A 131 -0.96 -12.13 -10.21
N LEU A 132 -1.02 -10.86 -9.76
CA LEU A 132 -0.46 -10.44 -8.48
C LEU A 132 -1.03 -11.23 -7.30
N HIS A 133 -2.36 -11.39 -7.23
CA HIS A 133 -3.00 -12.14 -6.16
C HIS A 133 -2.62 -13.63 -6.20
N ALA A 134 -2.56 -14.24 -7.38
CA ALA A 134 -2.11 -15.63 -7.55
C ALA A 134 -0.67 -15.81 -7.08
N ASN A 135 0.25 -14.96 -7.53
CA ASN A 135 1.65 -14.98 -7.15
C ASN A 135 1.84 -14.77 -5.64
N THR A 136 1.08 -13.84 -5.06
CA THR A 136 1.09 -13.59 -3.61
C THR A 136 0.70 -14.83 -2.82
N LYS A 137 -0.40 -15.47 -3.21
CA LYS A 137 -0.89 -16.69 -2.57
C LYS A 137 0.12 -17.83 -2.70
N GLN A 138 0.66 -18.05 -3.91
CA GLN A 138 1.67 -19.08 -4.17
C GLN A 138 2.90 -18.87 -3.31
N PHE A 139 3.47 -17.66 -3.30
CA PHE A 139 4.66 -17.32 -2.52
C PHE A 139 4.44 -17.54 -1.02
N ARG A 140 3.38 -16.95 -0.45
CA ARG A 140 3.09 -17.07 0.99
C ARG A 140 2.88 -18.51 1.43
N LEU A 141 2.13 -19.30 0.66
CA LEU A 141 1.91 -20.72 0.95
C LEU A 141 3.21 -21.51 0.84
N GLY A 142 4.01 -21.28 -0.20
CA GLY A 142 5.30 -21.95 -0.38
C GLY A 142 6.27 -21.67 0.76
N MET A 143 6.41 -20.41 1.15
CA MET A 143 7.28 -20.00 2.25
C MET A 143 6.82 -20.54 3.61
N LYS A 144 5.51 -20.49 3.91
CA LYS A 144 4.95 -21.10 5.12
C LYS A 144 5.22 -22.62 5.16
N LYS A 145 5.02 -23.32 4.03
CA LYS A 145 5.31 -24.75 3.89
C LYS A 145 6.80 -25.07 4.09
N ALA A 146 7.70 -24.17 3.66
CA ALA A 146 9.13 -24.28 3.87
C ALA A 146 9.58 -23.94 5.31
N GLY A 147 8.65 -23.58 6.20
CA GLY A 147 8.91 -23.32 7.62
C GLY A 147 9.26 -21.88 7.95
N PHE A 148 9.15 -20.95 7.01
CA PHE A 148 9.40 -19.53 7.27
C PHE A 148 8.19 -18.85 7.92
N LYS A 149 8.48 -17.95 8.87
CA LYS A 149 7.48 -17.05 9.45
C LYS A 149 7.31 -15.83 8.55
N ILE A 150 6.16 -15.74 7.87
CA ILE A 150 5.79 -14.59 7.03
C ILE A 150 4.84 -13.70 7.81
N LEU A 151 5.15 -12.41 7.87
CA LEU A 151 4.34 -11.39 8.52
C LEU A 151 3.29 -10.81 7.55
N GLY A 152 2.38 -10.03 8.12
CA GLY A 152 1.35 -9.31 7.37
C GLY A 152 0.15 -10.13 6.94
N HIS A 153 -0.79 -9.48 6.31
CA HIS A 153 -2.04 -10.06 5.82
C HIS A 153 -1.78 -11.05 4.68
N ASP A 154 -2.53 -12.16 4.64
CA ASP A 154 -2.31 -13.24 3.68
C ASP A 154 -2.49 -12.82 2.21
N ASP A 155 -3.34 -11.85 1.93
CA ASP A 155 -3.56 -11.32 0.59
C ASP A 155 -2.61 -10.17 0.24
N CYS A 156 -1.74 -9.75 1.17
CA CYS A 156 -0.81 -8.64 0.92
C CYS A 156 0.42 -9.12 0.13
N PRO A 157 0.75 -8.49 -1.02
CA PRO A 157 1.95 -8.81 -1.79
C PRO A 157 3.24 -8.30 -1.14
N ILE A 158 3.14 -7.44 -0.12
CA ILE A 158 4.25 -7.17 0.80
C ILE A 158 4.31 -8.35 1.77
N ALA A 159 5.34 -9.18 1.63
CA ALA A 159 5.51 -10.42 2.39
C ALA A 159 6.84 -10.39 3.16
N PRO A 160 6.85 -9.82 4.38
CA PRO A 160 8.07 -9.77 5.18
C PRO A 160 8.39 -11.15 5.75
N VAL A 161 9.58 -11.65 5.45
CA VAL A 161 10.13 -12.89 6.01
C VAL A 161 10.85 -12.53 7.31
N TYR A 162 10.30 -12.97 8.43
CA TYR A 162 10.85 -12.67 9.76
C TYR A 162 12.15 -13.43 10.01
N LEU A 163 13.20 -12.72 10.44
CA LEU A 163 14.51 -13.28 10.77
C LEU A 163 14.94 -12.97 12.20
N GLY A 164 14.49 -11.86 12.78
CA GLY A 164 14.83 -11.42 14.14
C GLY A 164 16.18 -10.71 14.24
N ASP A 165 17.23 -11.26 13.64
CA ASP A 165 18.61 -10.74 13.71
C ASP A 165 18.95 -9.82 12.53
N ALA A 166 19.50 -8.64 12.83
CA ALA A 166 19.82 -7.62 11.82
C ALA A 166 20.99 -8.02 10.90
N LYS A 167 22.01 -8.69 11.47
CA LYS A 167 23.18 -9.15 10.72
C LYS A 167 22.76 -10.26 9.75
N LEU A 168 21.94 -11.20 10.22
CA LEU A 168 21.40 -12.27 9.39
C LEU A 168 20.57 -11.71 8.23
N ALA A 169 19.72 -10.71 8.47
CA ALA A 169 18.92 -10.08 7.43
C ALA A 169 19.79 -9.43 6.33
N GLY A 170 20.86 -8.74 6.71
CA GLY A 170 21.81 -8.17 5.75
C GLY A 170 22.58 -9.24 4.99
N GLN A 171 23.11 -10.26 5.67
CA GLN A 171 23.84 -11.34 5.02
C GLN A 171 22.97 -12.13 4.03
N MET A 172 21.73 -12.43 4.41
CA MET A 172 20.79 -13.16 3.57
C MET A 172 20.37 -12.34 2.35
N SER A 173 20.14 -11.03 2.50
CA SER A 173 19.84 -10.13 1.39
C SER A 173 20.98 -10.12 0.36
N ASN A 174 22.22 -9.99 0.81
CA ASN A 174 23.40 -10.03 -0.08
C ASN A 174 23.54 -11.38 -0.77
N LEU A 175 23.40 -12.48 -0.02
CA LEU A 175 23.52 -13.84 -0.56
C LEU A 175 22.48 -14.11 -1.66
N LEU A 176 21.23 -13.67 -1.45
CA LEU A 176 20.15 -13.82 -2.42
C LEU A 176 20.47 -13.05 -3.71
N MET A 177 21.01 -11.85 -3.60
CA MET A 177 21.43 -11.06 -4.75
C MET A 177 22.61 -11.70 -5.49
N GLU A 178 23.68 -12.06 -4.75
CA GLU A 178 24.92 -12.56 -5.35
C GLU A 178 24.78 -13.95 -5.99
N LYS A 179 24.02 -14.85 -5.35
CA LYS A 179 23.94 -16.25 -5.81
C LYS A 179 22.68 -16.56 -6.63
N HIS A 180 21.63 -15.79 -6.46
CA HIS A 180 20.33 -16.11 -7.05
C HIS A 180 19.72 -14.98 -7.87
N ASN A 181 20.39 -13.82 -7.98
CA ASN A 181 19.88 -12.62 -8.66
C ASN A 181 18.51 -12.16 -8.11
N ILE A 182 18.27 -12.42 -6.81
CA ILE A 182 17.04 -12.01 -6.13
C ILE A 182 17.33 -10.74 -5.35
N TYR A 183 16.76 -9.61 -5.81
CA TYR A 183 16.87 -8.33 -5.13
C TYR A 183 15.79 -8.21 -4.05
N VAL A 184 16.23 -8.22 -2.80
CA VAL A 184 15.39 -7.98 -1.62
C VAL A 184 16.12 -7.08 -0.63
N ILE A 185 15.38 -6.42 0.24
CA ILE A 185 15.95 -5.49 1.23
C ILE A 185 15.74 -6.05 2.63
N GLY A 186 16.83 -6.13 3.40
CA GLY A 186 16.78 -6.40 4.82
C GLY A 186 16.43 -5.13 5.59
N PHE A 187 15.42 -5.23 6.46
CA PHE A 187 15.03 -4.16 7.37
C PHE A 187 15.37 -4.52 8.81
N SER A 188 15.97 -3.56 9.51
CA SER A 188 16.34 -3.67 10.91
C SER A 188 16.06 -2.36 11.65
N PHE A 189 16.37 -2.28 12.93
CA PHE A 189 16.31 -1.03 13.67
C PHE A 189 17.16 0.07 12.97
N PRO A 190 16.68 1.32 12.87
CA PRO A 190 15.47 1.88 13.48
C PRO A 190 14.17 1.74 12.64
N VAL A 191 14.22 1.18 11.43
CA VAL A 191 13.06 1.08 10.53
C VAL A 191 12.01 0.11 11.08
N VAL A 192 12.47 -0.96 11.73
CA VAL A 192 11.63 -1.89 12.49
C VAL A 192 12.17 -2.03 13.92
N PRO A 193 11.37 -2.44 14.91
CA PRO A 193 11.82 -2.60 16.28
C PRO A 193 13.02 -3.55 16.42
N ARG A 194 13.84 -3.36 17.46
CA ARG A 194 14.96 -4.26 17.76
C ARG A 194 14.47 -5.70 17.95
N GLY A 195 15.21 -6.66 17.41
CA GLY A 195 14.83 -8.08 17.45
C GLY A 195 13.73 -8.45 16.44
N GLN A 196 13.34 -7.54 15.55
CA GLN A 196 12.28 -7.75 14.56
C GLN A 196 12.80 -7.61 13.12
N ALA A 197 14.09 -7.83 12.90
CA ALA A 197 14.68 -7.77 11.59
C ALA A 197 14.02 -8.77 10.63
N ARG A 198 13.88 -8.36 9.38
CA ARG A 198 13.17 -9.10 8.33
C ARG A 198 13.73 -8.80 6.96
N ILE A 199 13.49 -9.67 6.01
CA ILE A 199 13.59 -9.36 4.58
C ILE A 199 12.18 -9.08 4.07
N ARG A 200 11.98 -7.92 3.43
CA ARG A 200 10.69 -7.58 2.81
C ARG A 200 10.69 -8.02 1.36
N CYS A 201 9.98 -9.09 1.07
CA CYS A 201 9.68 -9.50 -0.29
C CYS A 201 8.49 -8.71 -0.83
N GLN A 202 8.57 -8.29 -2.08
CA GLN A 202 7.52 -7.58 -2.79
C GLN A 202 7.15 -8.36 -4.04
N LEU A 203 5.93 -8.89 -4.09
CA LEU A 203 5.42 -9.62 -5.24
C LEU A 203 4.91 -8.64 -6.31
N SER A 204 4.97 -9.06 -7.55
CA SER A 204 4.52 -8.31 -8.72
C SER A 204 3.59 -9.15 -9.57
N GLY A 205 2.65 -8.51 -10.25
CA GLY A 205 1.83 -9.14 -11.28
C GLY A 205 2.64 -9.55 -12.52
N ALA A 206 3.85 -9.02 -12.68
CA ALA A 206 4.77 -9.37 -13.78
C ALA A 206 5.65 -10.59 -13.47
N HIS A 207 5.67 -11.09 -12.25
CA HIS A 207 6.37 -12.33 -11.94
C HIS A 207 5.66 -13.51 -12.60
N THR A 208 6.45 -14.42 -13.16
CA THR A 208 5.96 -15.71 -13.66
C THR A 208 5.78 -16.71 -12.50
N PRO A 209 4.94 -17.76 -12.67
CA PRO A 209 4.75 -18.78 -11.63
C PRO A 209 6.01 -19.63 -11.35
N GLU A 210 6.99 -19.60 -12.24
CA GLU A 210 8.30 -20.27 -12.12
C GLU A 210 9.26 -19.40 -11.32
#